data_c89c1afe28e69a57479bfabeb2c7dd56
#
_entry.id   c89c1afe28e69a57479bfabeb2c7dd56
#
_cell.length_a   1.000
_cell.length_b   1.000
_cell.length_c   1.000
_cell.angle_alpha   90.00
_cell.angle_beta   90.00
_cell.angle_gamma   90.00
#
_symmetry.space_group_name_H-M   'P 1'
#
loop_
_entity.id
_entity.type
_entity.pdbx_description
1 polymer ?
#
loop_
_entity_poly.entity_id
_entity_poly.type
_entity_poly.pdbx_seq_one_letter_code
_entity_poly.pdbx_strand_id
1 'polypeptide(L)'
;KYINASTAYDAWYNYVSSFGLGQKLTREFPFETRGNLPKKNYYDRLYGKGRWKAPTIISLSVGQGELLMTPIQIANLFVVIANRGYYIRPHLVKWLELDSGEKKIKFDTLKIPVHKRHFENVVLGLEDVVQKGTARRSKIKSIDMCGKTGTAENPHGEDHSVFAAFAPKDNPKIAIAVFVENSGFGSTWAAPIASLMIEKYINKKIEGKQRLSIEKRMVEGNLIQ
;
A
#
# COMPACT_ATOMS: atom_id res chain seq x y z
N LYS A 1 -21.38 -17.96 -5.83
CA LYS A 1 -20.73 -18.66 -6.96
C LYS A 1 -21.05 -17.89 -8.23
N TYR A 2 -20.03 -17.46 -8.97
CA TYR A 2 -20.20 -16.63 -10.17
C TYR A 2 -20.47 -17.50 -11.40
N ILE A 3 -21.28 -17.00 -12.34
CA ILE A 3 -21.71 -17.74 -13.51
C ILE A 3 -20.57 -17.84 -14.55
N ASN A 4 -19.75 -16.78 -14.66
CA ASN A 4 -18.63 -16.69 -15.61
C ASN A 4 -17.55 -15.72 -15.13
N ALA A 5 -16.42 -15.68 -15.84
CA ALA A 5 -15.27 -14.83 -15.50
C ALA A 5 -15.63 -13.33 -15.47
N SER A 6 -16.46 -12.87 -16.38
CA SER A 6 -16.88 -11.47 -16.46
C SER A 6 -17.65 -11.01 -15.22
N THR A 7 -18.58 -11.84 -14.71
CA THR A 7 -19.36 -11.55 -13.50
C THR A 7 -18.48 -11.62 -12.25
N ALA A 8 -17.56 -12.59 -12.20
CA ALA A 8 -16.58 -12.68 -11.12
C ALA A 8 -15.66 -11.45 -11.09
N TYR A 9 -15.25 -10.97 -12.26
CA TYR A 9 -14.41 -9.79 -12.38
C TYR A 9 -15.13 -8.51 -11.91
N ASP A 10 -16.40 -8.30 -12.29
CA ASP A 10 -17.17 -7.15 -11.81
C ASP A 10 -17.25 -7.13 -10.28
N ALA A 11 -17.46 -8.28 -9.65
CA ALA A 11 -17.44 -8.39 -8.19
C ALA A 11 -16.06 -8.06 -7.60
N TRP A 12 -14.99 -8.64 -8.16
CA TRP A 12 -13.62 -8.35 -7.75
C TRP A 12 -13.29 -6.86 -7.91
N TYR A 13 -13.62 -6.27 -9.06
CA TYR A 13 -13.42 -4.85 -9.33
C TYR A 13 -14.09 -3.96 -8.28
N ASN A 14 -15.34 -4.26 -7.92
CA ASN A 14 -16.09 -3.50 -6.92
C ASN A 14 -15.43 -3.60 -5.53
N TYR A 15 -14.98 -4.79 -5.14
CA TYR A 15 -14.23 -4.96 -3.89
C TYR A 15 -12.92 -4.17 -3.91
N VAL A 16 -12.09 -4.35 -4.93
CA VAL A 16 -10.77 -3.69 -5.04
C VAL A 16 -10.94 -2.17 -5.10
N SER A 17 -11.91 -1.69 -5.88
CA SER A 17 -12.23 -0.25 -5.97
C SER A 17 -12.66 0.34 -4.62
N SER A 18 -13.35 -0.44 -3.77
CA SER A 18 -13.77 0.04 -2.44
C SER A 18 -12.59 0.37 -1.51
N PHE A 19 -11.41 -0.22 -1.74
CA PHE A 19 -10.16 0.13 -1.01
C PHE A 19 -9.54 1.45 -1.49
N GLY A 20 -10.16 2.13 -2.45
CA GLY A 20 -9.66 3.38 -3.02
C GLY A 20 -8.76 3.22 -4.24
N LEU A 21 -8.54 1.98 -4.72
CA LEU A 21 -7.75 1.72 -5.91
C LEU A 21 -8.49 2.16 -7.18
N GLY A 22 -7.76 2.69 -8.17
CA GLY A 22 -8.35 3.21 -9.40
C GLY A 22 -9.10 4.54 -9.22
N GLN A 23 -8.95 5.24 -8.09
CA GLN A 23 -9.62 6.49 -7.76
C GLN A 23 -8.61 7.56 -7.32
N LYS A 24 -8.95 8.82 -7.48
CA LYS A 24 -8.27 9.90 -6.76
C LYS A 24 -8.69 9.85 -5.29
N LEU A 25 -7.71 9.66 -4.41
CA LEU A 25 -7.97 9.51 -2.97
C LEU A 25 -8.11 10.86 -2.27
N THR A 26 -7.29 11.83 -2.66
CA THR A 26 -7.35 13.17 -2.09
C THR A 26 -8.16 14.11 -2.99
N ARG A 27 -8.62 15.21 -2.42
CA ARG A 27 -9.21 16.31 -3.20
C ARG A 27 -8.28 17.53 -3.23
N GLU A 28 -7.16 17.43 -2.55
CA GLU A 28 -6.23 18.53 -2.30
C GLU A 28 -5.09 18.58 -3.33
N PHE A 29 -4.84 17.45 -4.01
CA PHE A 29 -3.81 17.38 -5.06
C PHE A 29 -4.45 17.44 -6.45
N PRO A 30 -4.37 18.58 -7.15
CA PRO A 30 -4.98 18.71 -8.49
C PRO A 30 -4.37 17.75 -9.51
N PHE A 31 -3.09 17.39 -9.35
CA PHE A 31 -2.35 16.50 -10.25
C PHE A 31 -2.37 15.03 -9.81
N GLU A 32 -3.14 14.66 -8.79
CA GLU A 32 -3.26 13.27 -8.37
C GLU A 32 -3.76 12.40 -9.52
N THR A 33 -3.02 11.35 -9.83
CA THR A 33 -3.47 10.32 -10.78
C THR A 33 -4.30 9.27 -10.05
N ARG A 34 -5.21 8.63 -10.77
CA ARG A 34 -6.02 7.54 -10.22
C ARG A 34 -5.35 6.17 -10.38
N GLY A 35 -4.10 6.11 -10.90
CA GLY A 35 -3.53 4.84 -11.33
C GLY A 35 -4.35 4.20 -12.45
N ASN A 36 -4.30 2.89 -12.56
CA ASN A 36 -5.12 2.13 -13.49
C ASN A 36 -5.71 0.90 -12.80
N LEU A 37 -7.02 0.85 -12.66
CA LEU A 37 -7.78 -0.34 -12.32
C LEU A 37 -8.71 -0.61 -13.51
N PRO A 38 -8.37 -1.56 -14.41
CA PRO A 38 -9.12 -1.76 -15.63
C PRO A 38 -10.55 -2.20 -15.32
N LYS A 39 -11.52 -1.64 -16.04
CA LYS A 39 -12.89 -2.11 -16.01
C LYS A 39 -13.08 -3.28 -16.99
N LYS A 40 -14.10 -4.09 -16.78
CA LYS A 40 -14.48 -5.18 -17.68
C LYS A 40 -14.47 -4.79 -19.16
N ASN A 41 -14.96 -3.60 -19.50
CA ASN A 41 -15.02 -3.12 -20.87
C ASN A 41 -13.65 -3.03 -21.57
N TYR A 42 -12.57 -2.89 -20.81
CA TYR A 42 -11.20 -2.93 -21.33
C TYR A 42 -10.92 -4.30 -21.95
N TYR A 43 -11.21 -5.37 -21.21
CA TYR A 43 -10.99 -6.74 -21.70
C TYR A 43 -11.99 -7.14 -22.79
N ASP A 44 -13.24 -6.67 -22.70
CA ASP A 44 -14.25 -6.89 -23.74
C ASP A 44 -13.84 -6.27 -25.09
N ARG A 45 -13.18 -5.12 -25.07
CA ARG A 45 -12.64 -4.47 -26.28
C ARG A 45 -11.41 -5.20 -26.83
N LEU A 46 -10.52 -5.65 -25.93
CA LEU A 46 -9.24 -6.24 -26.32
C LEU A 46 -9.40 -7.68 -26.84
N TYR A 47 -10.23 -8.49 -26.20
CA TYR A 47 -10.36 -9.92 -26.47
C TYR A 47 -11.72 -10.32 -27.04
N GLY A 48 -12.69 -9.40 -27.10
CA GLY A 48 -14.06 -9.66 -27.47
C GLY A 48 -14.95 -10.02 -26.29
N LYS A 49 -16.20 -9.55 -26.31
CA LYS A 49 -17.18 -9.76 -25.23
C LYS A 49 -17.40 -11.25 -24.95
N GLY A 50 -17.15 -11.64 -23.71
CA GLY A 50 -17.29 -13.03 -23.24
C GLY A 50 -16.21 -14.01 -23.72
N ARG A 51 -15.19 -13.56 -24.44
CA ARG A 51 -14.09 -14.41 -24.95
C ARG A 51 -12.91 -14.50 -23.99
N TRP A 52 -12.68 -13.52 -23.13
CA TRP A 52 -11.63 -13.56 -22.12
C TRP A 52 -12.03 -14.38 -20.88
N LYS A 53 -11.05 -14.97 -20.23
CA LYS A 53 -11.24 -15.90 -19.11
C LYS A 53 -10.27 -15.57 -17.96
N ALA A 54 -10.40 -16.29 -16.83
CA ALA A 54 -9.55 -16.06 -15.66
C ALA A 54 -8.04 -16.02 -15.97
N PRO A 55 -7.45 -16.89 -16.81
CA PRO A 55 -6.02 -16.78 -17.14
C PRO A 55 -5.62 -15.44 -17.76
N THR A 56 -6.53 -14.77 -18.51
CA THR A 56 -6.26 -13.46 -19.11
C THR A 56 -5.97 -12.36 -18.10
N ILE A 57 -6.51 -12.49 -16.90
CA ILE A 57 -6.45 -11.49 -15.83
C ILE A 57 -5.67 -11.98 -14.59
N ILE A 58 -5.01 -13.14 -14.68
CA ILE A 58 -4.35 -13.74 -13.52
C ILE A 58 -3.23 -12.85 -12.96
N SER A 59 -2.54 -12.09 -13.80
CA SER A 59 -1.51 -11.13 -13.40
C SER A 59 -2.01 -10.08 -12.43
N LEU A 60 -3.29 -9.68 -12.53
CA LEU A 60 -3.88 -8.72 -11.60
C LEU A 60 -3.93 -9.24 -10.16
N SER A 61 -4.02 -10.56 -9.98
CA SER A 61 -4.08 -11.19 -8.65
C SER A 61 -2.77 -11.09 -7.88
N VAL A 62 -1.67 -10.88 -8.56
CA VAL A 62 -0.34 -10.66 -7.96
C VAL A 62 0.07 -9.18 -7.96
N GLY A 63 -0.84 -8.29 -8.40
CA GLY A 63 -0.58 -6.85 -8.44
C GLY A 63 0.24 -6.40 -9.65
N GLN A 64 0.22 -7.17 -10.73
CA GLN A 64 0.94 -6.90 -11.97
C GLN A 64 -0.01 -6.74 -13.18
N GLY A 65 0.54 -6.68 -14.38
CA GLY A 65 -0.21 -6.46 -15.60
C GLY A 65 -0.71 -5.01 -15.71
N GLU A 66 -1.98 -4.84 -16.05
CA GLU A 66 -2.57 -3.53 -16.27
C GLU A 66 -2.89 -2.75 -14.98
N LEU A 67 -2.72 -3.37 -13.81
CA LEU A 67 -2.97 -2.73 -12.53
C LEU A 67 -1.84 -1.76 -12.18
N LEU A 68 -2.15 -0.45 -12.13
CA LEU A 68 -1.21 0.58 -11.71
C LEU A 68 -1.76 1.28 -10.46
N MET A 69 -0.91 1.38 -9.44
CA MET A 69 -1.26 2.01 -8.16
C MET A 69 -0.27 3.12 -7.82
N THR A 70 -0.78 4.23 -7.32
CA THR A 70 0.07 5.28 -6.76
C THR A 70 0.54 4.90 -5.35
N PRO A 71 1.70 5.41 -4.88
CA PRO A 71 2.16 5.15 -3.51
C PRO A 71 1.11 5.48 -2.44
N ILE A 72 0.33 6.55 -2.61
CA ILE A 72 -0.72 6.91 -1.66
C ILE A 72 -1.88 5.89 -1.65
N GLN A 73 -2.19 5.28 -2.80
CA GLN A 73 -3.19 4.20 -2.85
C GLN A 73 -2.69 2.95 -2.15
N ILE A 74 -1.41 2.61 -2.30
CA ILE A 74 -0.78 1.50 -1.58
C ILE A 74 -0.78 1.77 -0.07
N ALA A 75 -0.40 2.97 0.36
CA ALA A 75 -0.46 3.36 1.77
C ALA A 75 -1.90 3.28 2.31
N ASN A 76 -2.89 3.75 1.55
CA ASN A 76 -4.30 3.68 1.93
C ASN A 76 -4.82 2.23 2.05
N LEU A 77 -4.37 1.33 1.19
CA LEU A 77 -4.68 -0.10 1.32
C LEU A 77 -4.22 -0.63 2.69
N PHE A 78 -3.01 -0.23 3.14
CA PHE A 78 -2.50 -0.59 4.46
C PHE A 78 -3.23 0.12 5.60
N VAL A 79 -3.74 1.35 5.40
CA VAL A 79 -4.66 2.02 6.34
C VAL A 79 -5.94 1.21 6.51
N VAL A 80 -6.55 0.74 5.42
CA VAL A 80 -7.75 -0.10 5.47
C VAL A 80 -7.51 -1.39 6.26
N ILE A 81 -6.38 -2.06 6.01
CA ILE A 81 -6.03 -3.30 6.72
C ILE A 81 -5.74 -3.01 8.20
N ALA A 82 -4.99 -1.97 8.51
CA ALA A 82 -4.69 -1.52 9.86
C ALA A 82 -5.96 -1.23 10.68
N ASN A 83 -6.92 -0.59 10.07
CA ASN A 83 -8.21 -0.24 10.66
C ASN A 83 -9.25 -1.37 10.59
N ARG A 84 -8.91 -2.54 10.03
CA ARG A 84 -9.82 -3.70 9.87
C ARG A 84 -11.09 -3.33 9.10
N GLY A 85 -10.94 -2.61 7.98
CA GLY A 85 -11.99 -2.44 7.00
C GLY A 85 -12.58 -1.03 6.86
N TYR A 86 -11.85 0.01 7.23
CA TYR A 86 -12.25 1.37 6.92
C TYR A 86 -11.06 2.30 6.71
N TYR A 87 -11.31 3.44 6.08
CA TYR A 87 -10.34 4.53 5.97
C TYR A 87 -11.04 5.90 5.97
N ILE A 88 -10.29 6.92 6.26
CA ILE A 88 -10.64 8.32 6.01
C ILE A 88 -9.80 8.75 4.82
N ARG A 89 -10.37 9.48 3.87
CA ARG A 89 -9.62 9.95 2.70
C ARG A 89 -8.36 10.69 3.14
N PRO A 90 -7.19 10.37 2.58
CA PRO A 90 -5.98 11.11 2.86
C PRO A 90 -6.17 12.62 2.59
N HIS A 91 -5.71 13.45 3.51
CA HIS A 91 -5.85 14.90 3.46
C HIS A 91 -4.67 15.56 4.16
N LEU A 92 -4.35 16.80 3.79
CA LEU A 92 -3.31 17.61 4.40
C LEU A 92 -3.88 18.59 5.40
N VAL A 93 -5.05 19.17 5.07
CA VAL A 93 -5.67 20.19 5.90
C VAL A 93 -6.42 19.54 7.06
N LYS A 94 -6.03 19.84 8.28
CA LYS A 94 -6.61 19.29 9.51
C LYS A 94 -7.61 20.27 10.16
N TRP A 95 -7.33 21.55 10.11
CA TRP A 95 -8.19 22.61 10.58
C TRP A 95 -7.95 23.88 9.75
N LEU A 96 -8.89 24.80 9.84
CA LEU A 96 -8.80 26.16 9.29
C LEU A 96 -8.82 27.15 10.44
N GLU A 97 -7.94 28.14 10.40
CA GLU A 97 -7.99 29.28 11.29
C GLU A 97 -8.85 30.36 10.63
N LEU A 98 -9.92 30.78 11.31
CA LEU A 98 -10.87 31.75 10.85
C LEU A 98 -10.93 32.88 11.90
N ASP A 99 -11.44 34.06 11.53
CA ASP A 99 -11.65 35.17 12.47
C ASP A 99 -12.52 34.79 13.68
N SER A 100 -13.39 33.77 13.50
CA SER A 100 -14.23 33.17 14.54
C SER A 100 -13.55 32.07 15.39
N GLY A 101 -12.26 31.80 15.15
CA GLY A 101 -11.49 30.75 15.81
C GLY A 101 -11.22 29.54 14.94
N GLU A 102 -10.59 28.50 15.53
CA GLU A 102 -10.24 27.27 14.83
C GLU A 102 -11.46 26.43 14.43
N LYS A 103 -11.58 26.11 13.16
CA LYS A 103 -12.59 25.17 12.63
C LYS A 103 -11.93 23.87 12.22
N LYS A 104 -12.18 22.79 12.96
CA LYS A 104 -11.75 21.43 12.59
C LYS A 104 -12.56 20.91 11.41
N ILE A 105 -11.87 20.36 10.41
CA ILE A 105 -12.51 19.73 9.27
C ILE A 105 -12.92 18.30 9.69
N LYS A 106 -14.20 17.95 9.45
CA LYS A 106 -14.70 16.58 9.63
C LYS A 106 -14.63 15.85 8.30
N PHE A 107 -14.09 14.64 8.34
CA PHE A 107 -14.00 13.75 7.18
C PHE A 107 -14.84 12.49 7.39
N ASP A 108 -15.50 12.04 6.34
CA ASP A 108 -16.31 10.84 6.38
C ASP A 108 -15.44 9.58 6.46
N THR A 109 -15.90 8.62 7.25
CA THR A 109 -15.32 7.29 7.31
C THR A 109 -15.89 6.42 6.19
N LEU A 110 -15.04 5.91 5.33
CA LEU A 110 -15.38 5.03 4.23
C LEU A 110 -15.17 3.57 4.65
N LYS A 111 -16.26 2.81 4.73
CA LYS A 111 -16.22 1.40 5.13
C LYS A 111 -16.09 0.49 3.92
N ILE A 112 -15.29 -0.56 4.05
CA ILE A 112 -15.11 -1.59 3.04
C ILE A 112 -16.15 -2.70 3.25
N PRO A 113 -16.78 -3.23 2.20
CA PRO A 113 -17.80 -4.27 2.32
C PRO A 113 -17.19 -5.67 2.57
N VAL A 114 -16.24 -5.74 3.51
CA VAL A 114 -15.55 -6.95 3.94
C VAL A 114 -15.64 -7.08 5.45
N HIS A 115 -16.06 -8.24 5.93
CA HIS A 115 -16.22 -8.46 7.36
C HIS A 115 -14.89 -8.39 8.10
N LYS A 116 -14.86 -7.72 9.26
CA LYS A 116 -13.66 -7.46 10.09
C LYS A 116 -12.79 -8.71 10.32
N ARG A 117 -13.42 -9.87 10.58
CA ARG A 117 -12.72 -11.15 10.84
C ARG A 117 -11.71 -11.54 9.75
N HIS A 118 -11.97 -11.15 8.48
CA HIS A 118 -11.09 -11.52 7.37
C HIS A 118 -9.80 -10.72 7.35
N PHE A 119 -9.77 -9.55 7.98
CA PHE A 119 -8.54 -8.76 8.11
C PHE A 119 -7.56 -9.35 9.12
N GLU A 120 -8.00 -10.06 10.14
CA GLU A 120 -7.11 -10.60 11.17
C GLU A 120 -6.10 -11.59 10.60
N ASN A 121 -6.52 -12.50 9.73
CA ASN A 121 -5.61 -13.44 9.07
C ASN A 121 -4.58 -12.71 8.17
N VAL A 122 -5.03 -11.63 7.50
CA VAL A 122 -4.12 -10.80 6.68
C VAL A 122 -3.10 -10.10 7.57
N VAL A 123 -3.53 -9.54 8.69
CA VAL A 123 -2.65 -8.85 9.66
C VAL A 123 -1.61 -9.81 10.22
N LEU A 124 -2.00 -11.02 10.61
CA LEU A 124 -1.06 -12.06 11.08
C LEU A 124 -0.05 -12.43 9.99
N GLY A 125 -0.49 -12.58 8.74
CA GLY A 125 0.42 -12.83 7.62
C GLY A 125 1.39 -11.68 7.36
N LEU A 126 0.94 -10.42 7.48
CA LEU A 126 1.79 -9.24 7.34
C LEU A 126 2.79 -9.09 8.51
N GLU A 127 2.40 -9.47 9.71
CA GLU A 127 3.31 -9.56 10.86
C GLU A 127 4.40 -10.61 10.61
N ASP A 128 4.02 -11.79 10.15
CA ASP A 128 4.95 -12.89 9.84
C ASP A 128 5.98 -12.53 8.78
N VAL A 129 5.63 -11.72 7.78
CA VAL A 129 6.58 -11.20 6.79
C VAL A 129 7.72 -10.41 7.46
N VAL A 130 7.40 -9.65 8.50
CA VAL A 130 8.37 -8.84 9.25
C VAL A 130 9.08 -9.66 10.34
N GLN A 131 8.38 -10.58 10.99
CA GLN A 131 8.97 -11.36 12.09
C GLN A 131 9.95 -12.42 11.59
N LYS A 132 9.59 -13.16 10.54
CA LYS A 132 10.33 -14.33 10.05
C LYS A 132 10.44 -14.42 8.52
N GLY A 133 9.74 -13.53 7.78
CA GLY A 133 9.67 -13.57 6.32
C GLY A 133 10.69 -12.67 5.63
N THR A 134 10.31 -12.17 4.45
CA THR A 134 11.18 -11.40 3.53
C THR A 134 11.64 -10.07 4.11
N ALA A 135 10.89 -9.46 5.04
CA ALA A 135 11.24 -8.20 5.68
C ALA A 135 11.88 -8.35 7.07
N ARG A 136 12.31 -9.55 7.49
CA ARG A 136 12.84 -9.81 8.86
C ARG A 136 14.03 -8.95 9.26
N ARG A 137 14.86 -8.51 8.28
CA ARG A 137 16.00 -7.62 8.54
C ARG A 137 15.61 -6.18 8.86
N SER A 138 14.37 -5.81 8.55
CA SER A 138 13.80 -4.48 8.83
C SER A 138 12.97 -4.44 10.11
N LYS A 139 12.94 -5.53 10.88
CA LYS A 139 12.23 -5.62 12.16
C LYS A 139 12.73 -4.55 13.14
N ILE A 140 11.80 -3.94 13.86
CA ILE A 140 12.05 -2.98 14.94
C ILE A 140 11.74 -3.70 16.26
N LYS A 141 12.71 -3.80 17.18
CA LYS A 141 12.55 -4.59 18.42
C LYS A 141 11.38 -4.13 19.28
N SER A 142 11.16 -2.82 19.34
CA SER A 142 10.16 -2.19 20.21
C SER A 142 8.80 -1.95 19.54
N ILE A 143 8.63 -2.34 18.28
CA ILE A 143 7.43 -2.00 17.51
C ILE A 143 7.00 -3.21 16.68
N ASP A 144 5.79 -3.70 16.92
CA ASP A 144 5.19 -4.75 16.09
C ASP A 144 4.68 -4.15 14.78
N MET A 145 5.48 -4.34 13.75
CA MET A 145 5.20 -3.85 12.40
C MET A 145 4.59 -4.96 11.54
N CYS A 146 3.55 -4.61 10.79
CA CYS A 146 2.93 -5.45 9.78
C CYS A 146 3.24 -4.89 8.40
N GLY A 147 3.83 -5.68 7.50
CA GLY A 147 4.22 -5.18 6.19
C GLY A 147 4.37 -6.24 5.12
N LYS A 148 4.50 -5.80 3.86
CA LYS A 148 4.71 -6.67 2.70
C LYS A 148 5.71 -6.06 1.74
N THR A 149 6.70 -6.87 1.35
CA THR A 149 7.61 -6.53 0.27
C THR A 149 6.95 -6.76 -1.08
N GLY A 150 7.23 -5.88 -2.03
CA GLY A 150 6.93 -6.05 -3.44
C GLY A 150 8.19 -5.84 -4.27
N THR A 151 8.19 -6.41 -5.46
CA THR A 151 9.16 -6.14 -6.50
C THR A 151 8.34 -5.93 -7.76
N ALA A 152 8.36 -4.71 -8.28
CA ALA A 152 7.64 -4.39 -9.52
C ALA A 152 8.61 -4.52 -10.68
N GLU A 153 8.27 -5.39 -11.62
CA GLU A 153 9.08 -5.63 -12.82
C GLU A 153 9.24 -4.34 -13.65
N ASN A 154 10.46 -4.08 -14.10
CA ASN A 154 10.79 -2.96 -14.97
C ASN A 154 11.50 -3.47 -16.23
N PRO A 155 10.82 -3.49 -17.40
CA PRO A 155 11.41 -3.98 -18.63
C PRO A 155 12.55 -3.10 -19.18
N HIS A 156 12.77 -1.93 -18.58
CA HIS A 156 13.74 -0.93 -19.05
C HIS A 156 14.91 -0.71 -18.08
N GLY A 157 15.04 -1.52 -17.03
CA GLY A 157 16.11 -1.41 -16.04
C GLY A 157 15.95 -2.42 -14.92
N GLU A 158 16.58 -2.13 -13.79
CA GLU A 158 16.40 -2.94 -12.59
C GLU A 158 14.95 -2.82 -12.07
N ASP A 159 14.44 -3.87 -11.47
CA ASP A 159 13.13 -3.89 -10.85
C ASP A 159 12.97 -2.80 -9.78
N HIS A 160 11.74 -2.40 -9.52
CA HIS A 160 11.45 -1.41 -8.49
C HIS A 160 11.23 -2.06 -7.13
N SER A 161 11.93 -1.57 -6.12
CA SER A 161 11.79 -2.01 -4.73
C SER A 161 10.56 -1.37 -4.09
N VAL A 162 9.64 -2.20 -3.61
CA VAL A 162 8.38 -1.74 -2.98
C VAL A 162 8.23 -2.35 -1.60
N PHE A 163 7.79 -1.55 -0.65
CA PHE A 163 7.37 -2.03 0.66
C PHE A 163 6.24 -1.16 1.20
N ALA A 164 5.23 -1.82 1.73
CA ALA A 164 4.17 -1.13 2.45
C ALA A 164 3.95 -1.78 3.82
N ALA A 165 3.64 -0.95 4.81
CA ALA A 165 3.52 -1.38 6.19
C ALA A 165 2.61 -0.46 7.00
N PHE A 166 2.18 -0.96 8.16
CA PHE A 166 1.62 -0.15 9.23
C PHE A 166 2.20 -0.59 10.58
N ALA A 167 2.15 0.28 11.56
CA ALA A 167 2.65 0.03 12.91
C ALA A 167 2.02 0.96 13.96
N PRO A 168 1.94 0.53 15.25
CA PRO A 168 2.03 -0.86 15.70
C PRO A 168 0.90 -1.73 15.13
N LYS A 169 1.03 -3.07 15.25
CA LYS A 169 -0.03 -4.03 14.85
C LYS A 169 -1.35 -3.73 15.55
N ASP A 170 -1.25 -3.54 16.85
CA ASP A 170 -2.37 -3.12 17.68
C ASP A 170 -2.30 -1.62 17.91
N ASN A 171 -3.45 -0.93 17.80
CA ASN A 171 -3.55 0.52 17.85
C ASN A 171 -2.62 1.26 16.85
N PRO A 172 -2.77 1.04 15.54
CA PRO A 172 -1.89 1.60 14.51
C PRO A 172 -1.78 3.12 14.56
N LYS A 173 -0.56 3.64 14.38
CA LYS A 173 -0.24 5.08 14.40
C LYS A 173 0.21 5.61 13.05
N ILE A 174 0.72 4.74 12.20
CA ILE A 174 1.26 5.10 10.90
C ILE A 174 1.04 3.95 9.90
N ALA A 175 0.68 4.31 8.68
CA ALA A 175 0.81 3.45 7.51
C ALA A 175 1.72 4.13 6.49
N ILE A 176 2.54 3.35 5.81
CA ILE A 176 3.55 3.86 4.89
C ILE A 176 3.63 2.97 3.65
N ALA A 177 3.89 3.58 2.50
CA ALA A 177 4.34 2.91 1.30
C ALA A 177 5.62 3.57 0.80
N VAL A 178 6.63 2.76 0.54
CA VAL A 178 7.92 3.19 -0.02
C VAL A 178 8.11 2.52 -1.36
N PHE A 179 8.43 3.32 -2.35
CA PHE A 179 8.75 2.90 -3.70
C PHE A 179 10.11 3.48 -4.07
N VAL A 180 11.04 2.61 -4.47
CA VAL A 180 12.39 3.00 -4.90
C VAL A 180 12.59 2.44 -6.30
N GLU A 181 12.73 3.34 -7.26
CA GLU A 181 12.90 2.97 -8.68
C GLU A 181 14.26 2.35 -8.94
N ASN A 182 14.30 1.39 -9.85
CA ASN A 182 15.53 0.75 -10.35
C ASN A 182 16.47 0.26 -9.23
N SER A 183 15.93 -0.43 -8.25
CA SER A 183 16.68 -0.79 -7.03
C SER A 183 16.51 -2.26 -6.61
N GLY A 184 15.88 -3.07 -7.44
CA GLY A 184 15.70 -4.50 -7.20
C GLY A 184 14.71 -4.83 -6.09
N PHE A 185 15.09 -5.70 -5.17
CA PHE A 185 14.14 -6.29 -4.22
C PHE A 185 13.66 -5.33 -3.14
N GLY A 186 12.34 -5.39 -2.82
CA GLY A 186 11.70 -4.61 -1.76
C GLY A 186 12.33 -4.77 -0.38
N SER A 187 12.95 -5.91 -0.10
CA SER A 187 13.67 -6.17 1.17
C SER A 187 15.01 -5.44 1.28
N THR A 188 15.57 -4.96 0.16
CA THR A 188 16.91 -4.37 0.12
C THR A 188 16.89 -2.88 0.43
N TRP A 189 15.93 -2.15 -0.11
CA TRP A 189 15.83 -0.69 0.01
C TRP A 189 14.51 -0.24 0.65
N ALA A 190 13.37 -0.58 0.05
CA ALA A 190 12.09 -0.05 0.50
C ALA A 190 11.72 -0.45 1.94
N ALA A 191 11.95 -1.70 2.34
CA ALA A 191 11.61 -2.16 3.68
C ALA A 191 12.51 -1.55 4.78
N PRO A 192 13.85 -1.46 4.63
CA PRO A 192 14.69 -0.72 5.56
C PRO A 192 14.30 0.75 5.68
N ILE A 193 14.09 1.46 4.57
CA ILE A 193 13.67 2.87 4.58
C ILE A 193 12.35 3.03 5.36
N ALA A 194 11.33 2.26 5.01
CA ALA A 194 10.04 2.31 5.70
C ALA A 194 10.17 2.03 7.19
N SER A 195 10.98 1.04 7.58
CA SER A 195 11.18 0.69 8.98
C SER A 195 11.87 1.80 9.79
N LEU A 196 12.84 2.50 9.20
CA LEU A 196 13.49 3.64 9.83
C LEU A 196 12.52 4.82 10.00
N MET A 197 11.69 5.09 8.99
CA MET A 197 10.68 6.14 9.06
C MET A 197 9.63 5.83 10.13
N ILE A 198 9.17 4.58 10.23
CA ILE A 198 8.23 4.13 11.27
C ILE A 198 8.85 4.29 12.65
N GLU A 199 10.10 3.84 12.85
CA GLU A 199 10.81 3.97 14.11
C GLU A 199 10.97 5.44 14.53
N LYS A 200 11.41 6.28 13.59
CA LYS A 200 11.54 7.73 13.81
C LYS A 200 10.21 8.39 14.16
N TYR A 201 9.12 7.99 13.49
CA TYR A 201 7.80 8.55 13.75
C TYR A 201 7.28 8.17 15.15
N ILE A 202 7.40 6.91 15.54
CA ILE A 202 6.84 6.38 16.78
C ILE A 202 7.75 6.70 17.99
N ASN A 203 9.05 6.38 17.89
CA ASN A 203 10.03 6.56 18.94
C ASN A 203 10.69 7.95 18.96
N LYS A 204 10.44 8.79 17.93
CA LYS A 204 11.07 10.11 17.71
C LYS A 204 12.57 10.07 17.43
N LYS A 205 13.19 8.90 17.49
CA LYS A 205 14.63 8.67 17.27
C LYS A 205 14.86 7.27 16.71
N ILE A 206 16.02 7.09 16.09
CA ILE A 206 16.53 5.80 15.67
C ILE A 206 17.64 5.41 16.66
N GLU A 207 17.57 4.23 17.22
CA GLU A 207 18.48 3.81 18.28
C GLU A 207 19.08 2.42 18.03
N GLY A 208 20.31 2.25 18.56
CA GLY A 208 21.06 1.01 18.51
C GLY A 208 21.96 0.87 17.28
N LYS A 209 23.15 0.28 17.51
CA LYS A 209 24.22 0.18 16.49
C LYS A 209 23.75 -0.41 15.15
N GLN A 210 22.90 -1.45 15.21
CA GLN A 210 22.37 -2.09 13.99
C GLN A 210 21.45 -1.16 13.22
N ARG A 211 20.56 -0.43 13.89
CA ARG A 211 19.61 0.49 13.26
C ARG A 211 20.31 1.69 12.66
N LEU A 212 21.27 2.27 13.36
CA LEU A 212 22.13 3.36 12.84
C LEU A 212 22.97 2.91 11.63
N SER A 213 23.45 1.65 11.62
CA SER A 213 24.14 1.09 10.46
C SER A 213 23.22 0.95 9.24
N ILE A 214 21.95 0.57 9.45
CA ILE A 214 20.94 0.52 8.38
C ILE A 214 20.66 1.95 7.88
N GLU A 215 20.45 2.90 8.78
CA GLU A 215 20.24 4.32 8.43
C GLU A 215 21.40 4.86 7.58
N LYS A 216 22.63 4.68 8.02
CA LYS A 216 23.82 5.07 7.28
C LYS A 216 23.82 4.50 5.86
N ARG A 217 23.55 3.19 5.72
CA ARG A 217 23.48 2.54 4.40
C ARG A 217 22.36 3.11 3.53
N MET A 218 21.21 3.48 4.09
CA MET A 218 20.10 4.05 3.29
C MET A 218 20.36 5.49 2.86
N VAL A 219 21.12 6.26 3.66
CA VAL A 219 21.46 7.66 3.36
C VAL A 219 22.64 7.75 2.39
N GLU A 220 23.67 6.91 2.57
CA GLU A 220 24.91 6.96 1.80
C GLU A 220 24.89 6.02 0.58
N GLY A 221 23.88 5.14 0.47
CA GLY A 221 23.77 4.18 -0.63
C GLY A 221 23.57 4.88 -1.97
N ASN A 222 24.39 4.55 -2.95
CA ASN A 222 24.25 5.04 -4.32
C ASN A 222 23.49 4.01 -5.16
N LEU A 223 22.34 4.40 -5.70
CA LEU A 223 21.51 3.61 -6.64
C LEU A 223 21.74 4.03 -8.10
N ILE A 224 22.40 5.17 -8.33
CA ILE A 224 22.72 5.68 -9.65
C ILE A 224 24.11 5.17 -9.97
N GLN A 225 24.19 4.18 -10.84
CA GLN A 225 25.45 3.69 -11.41
C GLN A 225 25.64 4.28 -12.80
#